data_d6055a13df81c4aafc4e789252fb5b0c
#
_entry.id   d6055a13df81c4aafc4e789252fb5b0c
#
_cell.length_a   1.000
_cell.length_b   1.000
_cell.length_c   1.000
_cell.angle_alpha   90.00
_cell.angle_beta   90.00
_cell.angle_gamma   90.00
#
_symmetry.space_group_name_H-M   'P 1'
#
loop_
_entity.id
_entity.type
_entity.pdbx_description
1 polymer ?
#
loop_
_entity_poly.entity_id
_entity_poly.type
_entity_poly.pdbx_seq_one_letter_code
_entity_poly.pdbx_strand_id
1 'polypeptide(L)'
;MVDVTPDPIMRIALGFMAAKHLFVASAVGLFEALNGGPASLDELASKCGVPRRTLGISADAMASLGLVERDGDRYRNSAVAEAFLAGASGPDLRPMLRFWDRISYPAWLRLEATIRSGEGQSIFDRLPEEEQRIFSAGVEAFTAGAAAALGSAYDFSSHRQVLDIAGGTGSFLIAILRRYPTLHGTLFELPGACAVARERLAREPEGARVAVVEGDVLRDALPDSHDVLIAANIIHGLSAAHNVALLAKARASAATGARLLLVDLWMDPSHTQPPAAPLMSGEFLVHTGEGQAYAEEDADGWLAQTRWRKLKRQPLTGPASVIIAEAV
;
A
#
# COMPACT_ATOMS: atom_id res chain seq x y z
N MET A 1 -7.32 0.79 -41.90
CA MET A 1 -5.97 1.07 -41.33
C MET A 1 -6.23 1.78 -40.01
N VAL A 2 -5.62 1.35 -38.94
CA VAL A 2 -5.70 2.10 -37.66
C VAL A 2 -4.84 3.34 -37.85
N ASP A 3 -5.42 4.54 -37.66
CA ASP A 3 -4.66 5.80 -37.71
C ASP A 3 -3.60 5.76 -36.59
N VAL A 4 -2.34 5.77 -36.98
CA VAL A 4 -1.22 5.82 -36.01
C VAL A 4 -1.05 7.28 -35.57
N THR A 5 -1.42 7.57 -34.33
CA THR A 5 -1.29 8.90 -33.72
C THR A 5 -0.33 8.88 -32.51
N PRO A 6 0.27 10.01 -32.11
CA PRO A 6 1.12 10.09 -30.93
C PRO A 6 0.33 10.07 -29.59
N ASP A 7 -0.99 10.04 -29.62
CA ASP A 7 -1.86 10.20 -28.44
C ASP A 7 -1.55 9.24 -27.28
N PRO A 8 -1.26 7.94 -27.50
CA PRO A 8 -0.88 7.04 -26.42
C PRO A 8 0.39 7.48 -25.69
N ILE A 9 1.40 7.95 -26.44
CA ILE A 9 2.66 8.46 -25.88
C ILE A 9 2.40 9.73 -25.09
N MET A 10 1.66 10.68 -25.67
CA MET A 10 1.34 11.96 -25.03
C MET A 10 0.55 11.76 -23.72
N ARG A 11 -0.40 10.83 -23.69
CA ARG A 11 -1.17 10.49 -22.49
C ARG A 11 -0.26 10.01 -21.34
N ILE A 12 0.69 9.15 -21.66
CA ILE A 12 1.67 8.66 -20.68
C ILE A 12 2.59 9.80 -20.24
N ALA A 13 3.12 10.56 -21.19
CA ALA A 13 4.06 11.66 -20.89
C ALA A 13 3.43 12.78 -20.05
N LEU A 14 2.15 13.08 -20.23
CA LEU A 14 1.43 14.08 -19.42
C LEU A 14 1.01 13.55 -18.02
N GLY A 15 1.10 12.25 -17.79
CA GLY A 15 0.65 11.61 -16.55
C GLY A 15 1.34 12.18 -15.29
N PHE A 16 2.62 12.54 -15.37
CA PHE A 16 3.33 13.13 -14.23
C PHE A 16 2.77 14.50 -13.83
N MET A 17 2.30 15.31 -14.79
CA MET A 17 1.66 16.62 -14.52
C MET A 17 0.32 16.43 -13.82
N ALA A 18 -0.48 15.47 -14.28
CA ALA A 18 -1.76 15.14 -13.67
C ALA A 18 -1.58 14.68 -12.21
N ALA A 19 -0.64 13.76 -11.98
CA ALA A 19 -0.32 13.28 -10.64
C ALA A 19 0.17 14.42 -9.73
N LYS A 20 1.07 15.28 -10.22
CA LYS A 20 1.61 16.40 -9.42
C LYS A 20 0.55 17.44 -9.07
N HIS A 21 -0.36 17.75 -9.99
CA HIS A 21 -1.50 18.63 -9.69
C HIS A 21 -2.42 18.02 -8.60
N LEU A 22 -2.70 16.73 -8.66
CA LEU A 22 -3.48 16.01 -7.64
C LEU A 22 -2.81 16.10 -6.26
N PHE A 23 -1.50 15.83 -6.18
CA PHE A 23 -0.74 15.91 -4.94
C PHE A 23 -0.78 17.32 -4.34
N VAL A 24 -0.56 18.33 -5.16
CA VAL A 24 -0.59 19.74 -4.73
C VAL A 24 -1.99 20.15 -4.31
N ALA A 25 -3.04 19.83 -5.08
CA ALA A 25 -4.42 20.12 -4.74
C ALA A 25 -4.82 19.53 -3.37
N SER A 26 -4.42 18.28 -3.12
CA SER A 26 -4.61 17.64 -1.81
C SER A 26 -3.79 18.33 -0.71
N ALA A 27 -2.51 18.63 -0.96
CA ALA A 27 -1.63 19.23 0.04
C ALA A 27 -2.03 20.64 0.48
N VAL A 28 -2.63 21.44 -0.43
CA VAL A 28 -3.15 22.79 -0.11
C VAL A 28 -4.57 22.79 0.47
N GLY A 29 -5.19 21.61 0.60
CA GLY A 29 -6.53 21.47 1.19
C GLY A 29 -7.68 21.88 0.26
N LEU A 30 -7.51 21.80 -1.07
CA LEU A 30 -8.55 22.19 -2.03
C LEU A 30 -9.83 21.35 -1.85
N PHE A 31 -9.70 20.03 -1.70
CA PHE A 31 -10.84 19.14 -1.57
C PHE A 31 -11.56 19.31 -0.24
N GLU A 32 -10.82 19.51 0.85
CA GLU A 32 -11.38 19.82 2.17
C GLU A 32 -12.11 21.18 2.17
N ALA A 33 -11.55 22.18 1.48
CA ALA A 33 -12.18 23.51 1.38
C ALA A 33 -13.52 23.47 0.63
N LEU A 34 -13.74 22.44 -0.21
CA LEU A 34 -14.96 22.16 -0.95
C LEU A 34 -15.94 21.23 -0.20
N ASN A 35 -15.51 20.64 0.94
CA ASN A 35 -16.38 19.82 1.78
C ASN A 35 -17.43 20.70 2.47
N GLY A 36 -18.58 20.82 1.94
CA GLY A 36 -19.66 21.71 2.44
C GLY A 36 -20.39 22.41 1.30
N GLY A 37 -19.97 22.16 0.09
CA GLY A 37 -20.65 22.60 -1.11
C GLY A 37 -19.83 23.53 -2.00
N PRO A 38 -20.47 24.05 -3.06
CA PRO A 38 -19.80 24.87 -4.05
C PRO A 38 -19.25 26.18 -3.46
N ALA A 39 -18.01 26.53 -3.83
CA ALA A 39 -17.33 27.76 -3.42
C ALA A 39 -16.71 28.47 -4.63
N SER A 40 -16.62 29.80 -4.56
CA SER A 40 -15.92 30.62 -5.55
C SER A 40 -14.39 30.46 -5.38
N LEU A 41 -13.63 30.82 -6.42
CA LEU A 41 -12.17 30.76 -6.35
C LEU A 41 -11.60 31.70 -5.27
N ASP A 42 -12.27 32.83 -4.97
CA ASP A 42 -11.82 33.74 -3.92
C ASP A 42 -12.04 33.14 -2.51
N GLU A 43 -13.19 32.48 -2.29
CA GLU A 43 -13.47 31.75 -1.05
C GLU A 43 -12.47 30.60 -0.84
N LEU A 44 -12.17 29.83 -1.90
CA LEU A 44 -11.18 28.74 -1.86
C LEU A 44 -9.77 29.25 -1.58
N ALA A 45 -9.35 30.33 -2.24
CA ALA A 45 -8.05 30.94 -2.01
C ALA A 45 -7.87 31.37 -0.55
N SER A 46 -8.91 31.94 0.03
CA SER A 46 -8.93 32.33 1.46
C SER A 46 -8.86 31.10 2.37
N LYS A 47 -9.66 30.07 2.13
CA LYS A 47 -9.67 28.83 2.94
C LYS A 47 -8.36 28.06 2.88
N CYS A 48 -7.76 27.95 1.67
CA CYS A 48 -6.50 27.22 1.46
C CYS A 48 -5.26 28.05 1.83
N GLY A 49 -5.40 29.37 2.06
CA GLY A 49 -4.25 30.25 2.31
C GLY A 49 -3.29 30.36 1.10
N VAL A 50 -3.81 30.23 -0.12
CA VAL A 50 -3.03 30.19 -1.36
C VAL A 50 -3.47 31.34 -2.27
N PRO A 51 -2.54 32.01 -3.01
CA PRO A 51 -2.93 33.07 -3.93
C PRO A 51 -3.95 32.61 -4.98
N ARG A 52 -5.00 33.39 -5.20
CA ARG A 52 -6.12 33.08 -6.09
C ARG A 52 -5.68 32.58 -7.46
N ARG A 53 -4.70 33.24 -8.10
CA ARG A 53 -4.23 32.90 -9.45
C ARG A 53 -3.63 31.49 -9.51
N THR A 54 -2.79 31.14 -8.55
CA THR A 54 -2.09 29.87 -8.54
C THR A 54 -2.99 28.72 -8.08
N LEU A 55 -3.92 28.98 -7.14
CA LEU A 55 -4.95 28.00 -6.79
C LEU A 55 -5.86 27.69 -7.98
N GLY A 56 -6.24 28.73 -8.76
CA GLY A 56 -7.04 28.57 -9.98
C GLY A 56 -6.42 27.60 -10.98
N ILE A 57 -5.10 27.67 -11.18
CA ILE A 57 -4.38 26.72 -12.06
C ILE A 57 -4.59 25.27 -11.59
N SER A 58 -4.49 25.02 -10.29
CA SER A 58 -4.65 23.66 -9.74
C SER A 58 -6.12 23.22 -9.74
N ALA A 59 -7.05 24.13 -9.40
CA ALA A 59 -8.49 23.83 -9.41
C ALA A 59 -9.01 23.51 -10.82
N ASP A 60 -8.58 24.29 -11.83
CA ASP A 60 -8.94 24.05 -13.24
C ASP A 60 -8.32 22.72 -13.75
N ALA A 61 -7.09 22.38 -13.32
CA ALA A 61 -6.50 21.08 -13.63
C ALA A 61 -7.32 19.93 -13.02
N MET A 62 -7.75 20.06 -11.75
CA MET A 62 -8.60 19.05 -11.13
C MET A 62 -9.98 18.97 -11.79
N ALA A 63 -10.51 20.08 -12.29
CA ALA A 63 -11.76 20.08 -13.05
C ALA A 63 -11.60 19.36 -14.39
N SER A 64 -10.50 19.58 -15.11
CA SER A 64 -10.20 18.89 -16.36
C SER A 64 -10.01 17.38 -16.21
N LEU A 65 -9.61 16.95 -15.00
CA LEU A 65 -9.42 15.53 -14.64
C LEU A 65 -10.67 14.91 -13.98
N GLY A 66 -11.77 15.65 -13.82
CA GLY A 66 -13.05 15.15 -13.29
C GLY A 66 -13.08 14.94 -11.77
N LEU A 67 -12.11 15.47 -11.03
CA LEU A 67 -12.10 15.43 -9.56
C LEU A 67 -12.80 16.62 -8.93
N VAL A 68 -12.92 17.72 -9.65
CA VAL A 68 -13.67 18.90 -9.30
C VAL A 68 -14.63 19.23 -10.43
N GLU A 69 -15.82 19.70 -10.13
CA GLU A 69 -16.77 20.23 -11.09
C GLU A 69 -16.73 21.76 -11.01
N ARG A 70 -16.80 22.42 -12.19
CA ARG A 70 -16.82 23.88 -12.29
C ARG A 70 -18.08 24.36 -13.00
N ASP A 71 -18.80 25.27 -12.35
CA ASP A 71 -19.94 25.96 -12.93
C ASP A 71 -19.73 27.49 -12.78
N GLY A 72 -19.44 28.15 -13.90
CA GLY A 72 -19.05 29.55 -13.91
C GLY A 72 -17.78 29.82 -13.10
N ASP A 73 -17.92 30.57 -12.01
CA ASP A 73 -16.84 30.91 -11.07
C ASP A 73 -16.82 30.03 -9.81
N ARG A 74 -17.74 29.06 -9.72
CA ARG A 74 -17.86 28.17 -8.57
C ARG A 74 -17.34 26.77 -8.87
N TYR A 75 -16.71 26.18 -7.86
CA TYR A 75 -16.15 24.84 -7.87
C TYR A 75 -16.82 23.99 -6.81
N ARG A 76 -16.96 22.69 -7.05
CA ARG A 76 -17.38 21.68 -6.07
C ARG A 76 -16.64 20.38 -6.28
N ASN A 77 -16.49 19.58 -5.23
CA ASN A 77 -15.96 18.22 -5.38
C ASN A 77 -16.85 17.38 -6.31
N SER A 78 -16.23 16.53 -7.12
CA SER A 78 -16.94 15.40 -7.73
C SER A 78 -17.32 14.38 -6.63
N ALA A 79 -18.25 13.48 -6.93
CA ALA A 79 -18.65 12.44 -5.97
C ALA A 79 -17.46 11.58 -5.49
N VAL A 80 -16.48 11.31 -6.38
CA VAL A 80 -15.26 10.57 -6.04
C VAL A 80 -14.36 11.39 -5.12
N ALA A 81 -14.12 12.65 -5.42
CA ALA A 81 -13.29 13.52 -4.58
C ALA A 81 -13.93 13.74 -3.19
N GLU A 82 -15.25 13.91 -3.15
CA GLU A 82 -15.99 14.04 -1.88
C GLU A 82 -15.84 12.79 -1.01
N ALA A 83 -15.94 11.59 -1.62
CA ALA A 83 -15.89 10.33 -0.89
C ALA A 83 -14.48 9.98 -0.36
N PHE A 84 -13.40 10.39 -1.06
CA PHE A 84 -12.05 9.91 -0.77
C PHE A 84 -11.03 10.99 -0.44
N LEU A 85 -11.31 12.27 -0.73
CA LEU A 85 -10.33 13.36 -0.61
C LEU A 85 -10.82 14.54 0.26
N ALA A 86 -12.11 14.61 0.57
CA ALA A 86 -12.67 15.74 1.33
C ALA A 86 -12.55 15.59 2.85
N GLY A 87 -12.08 14.46 3.36
CA GLY A 87 -11.95 14.21 4.80
C GLY A 87 -13.26 13.93 5.51
N ALA A 88 -14.31 13.55 4.77
CA ALA A 88 -15.56 13.07 5.34
C ALA A 88 -15.37 11.70 6.02
N SER A 89 -16.39 11.23 6.75
CA SER A 89 -16.37 9.88 7.36
C SER A 89 -16.36 8.82 6.27
N GLY A 90 -15.21 8.17 6.05
CA GLY A 90 -15.04 7.13 5.02
C GLY A 90 -13.56 6.84 4.73
N PRO A 91 -13.29 6.07 3.68
CA PRO A 91 -11.91 5.84 3.22
C PRO A 91 -11.24 7.17 2.84
N ASP A 92 -10.07 7.43 3.40
CA ASP A 92 -9.31 8.67 3.15
C ASP A 92 -8.01 8.34 2.41
N LEU A 93 -7.89 8.80 1.17
CA LEU A 93 -6.70 8.58 0.34
C LEU A 93 -5.65 9.70 0.41
N ARG A 94 -5.90 10.80 1.14
CA ARG A 94 -4.94 11.91 1.27
C ARG A 94 -3.59 11.48 1.87
N PRO A 95 -3.54 10.58 2.88
CA PRO A 95 -2.25 10.07 3.38
C PRO A 95 -1.45 9.33 2.30
N MET A 96 -2.11 8.55 1.42
CA MET A 96 -1.48 7.90 0.28
C MET A 96 -0.91 8.93 -0.72
N LEU A 97 -1.69 9.97 -1.06
CA LEU A 97 -1.22 11.04 -1.95
C LEU A 97 -0.01 11.78 -1.36
N ARG A 98 -0.03 12.03 -0.04
CA ARG A 98 1.11 12.64 0.67
C ARG A 98 2.36 11.76 0.64
N PHE A 99 2.20 10.46 0.84
CA PHE A 99 3.28 9.48 0.72
C PHE A 99 3.87 9.48 -0.70
N TRP A 100 3.04 9.41 -1.73
CA TRP A 100 3.50 9.44 -3.10
C TRP A 100 4.18 10.74 -3.47
N ASP A 101 3.67 11.89 -3.01
CA ASP A 101 4.30 13.19 -3.27
C ASP A 101 5.65 13.37 -2.56
N ARG A 102 5.72 12.99 -1.28
CA ARG A 102 6.86 13.35 -0.42
C ARG A 102 7.98 12.31 -0.45
N ILE A 103 7.66 11.06 -0.73
CA ILE A 103 8.60 9.92 -0.67
C ILE A 103 8.80 9.30 -2.05
N SER A 104 7.71 8.84 -2.68
CA SER A 104 7.79 8.13 -3.95
C SER A 104 8.28 9.04 -5.08
N TYR A 105 7.65 10.19 -5.27
CA TYR A 105 7.97 11.09 -6.37
C TYR A 105 9.46 11.51 -6.41
N PRO A 106 10.11 11.87 -5.29
CA PRO A 106 11.57 12.06 -5.27
C PRO A 106 12.38 10.78 -5.53
N ALA A 107 11.90 9.60 -5.08
CA ALA A 107 12.57 8.33 -5.32
C ALA A 107 12.60 7.96 -6.80
N TRP A 108 11.51 8.23 -7.53
CA TRP A 108 11.42 7.99 -8.98
C TRP A 108 12.43 8.74 -9.81
N LEU A 109 13.01 9.84 -9.32
CA LEU A 109 14.11 10.55 -10.02
C LEU A 109 15.36 9.66 -10.17
N ARG A 110 15.49 8.60 -9.39
CA ARG A 110 16.60 7.64 -9.45
C ARG A 110 16.36 6.47 -10.40
N LEU A 111 15.12 6.31 -10.92
CA LEU A 111 14.74 5.11 -11.69
C LEU A 111 15.67 4.86 -12.87
N GLU A 112 16.02 5.90 -13.67
CA GLU A 112 16.91 5.74 -14.81
C GLU A 112 18.29 5.22 -14.38
N ALA A 113 18.87 5.79 -13.33
CA ALA A 113 20.16 5.37 -12.82
C ALA A 113 20.11 3.92 -12.31
N THR A 114 19.05 3.55 -11.59
CA THR A 114 18.83 2.20 -11.08
C THR A 114 18.66 1.18 -12.21
N ILE A 115 17.90 1.51 -13.25
CA ILE A 115 17.74 0.63 -14.43
C ILE A 115 19.07 0.42 -15.16
N ARG A 116 19.90 1.46 -15.26
CA ARG A 116 21.20 1.38 -15.95
C ARG A 116 22.25 0.58 -15.18
N SER A 117 22.30 0.74 -13.87
CA SER A 117 23.30 0.07 -13.01
C SER A 117 22.88 -1.35 -12.60
N GLY A 118 21.59 -1.62 -12.54
CA GLY A 118 21.03 -2.82 -11.88
C GLY A 118 21.12 -2.77 -10.35
N GLU A 119 21.56 -1.64 -9.77
CA GLU A 119 21.75 -1.48 -8.32
C GLU A 119 20.78 -0.40 -7.81
N GLY A 120 19.92 -0.76 -6.87
CA GLY A 120 19.04 0.16 -6.17
C GLY A 120 19.52 0.42 -4.73
N GLN A 121 18.91 1.40 -4.08
CA GLN A 121 19.15 1.72 -2.69
C GLN A 121 17.84 1.72 -1.92
N SER A 122 17.81 1.00 -0.79
CA SER A 122 16.69 1.02 0.12
C SER A 122 16.51 2.42 0.73
N ILE A 123 15.28 2.91 0.77
CA ILE A 123 14.94 4.14 1.51
C ILE A 123 14.84 3.86 3.02
N PHE A 124 14.55 2.63 3.42
CA PHE A 124 14.25 2.26 4.80
C PHE A 124 15.43 2.36 5.75
N ASP A 125 16.67 2.26 5.22
CA ASP A 125 17.89 2.34 6.03
C ASP A 125 18.10 3.72 6.67
N ARG A 126 17.47 4.77 6.13
CA ARG A 126 17.71 6.17 6.51
C ARG A 126 16.46 7.04 6.53
N LEU A 127 15.27 6.44 6.62
CA LEU A 127 14.02 7.18 6.59
C LEU A 127 13.87 7.98 7.92
N PRO A 128 13.85 9.34 7.88
CA PRO A 128 13.61 10.14 9.07
C PRO A 128 12.25 9.81 9.71
N GLU A 129 12.10 10.07 11.01
CA GLU A 129 10.89 9.72 11.76
C GLU A 129 9.61 10.32 11.15
N GLU A 130 9.65 11.58 10.70
CA GLU A 130 8.50 12.21 10.01
C GLU A 130 8.15 11.49 8.72
N GLU A 131 9.14 11.13 7.92
CA GLU A 131 8.94 10.41 6.67
C GLU A 131 8.47 8.98 6.91
N GLN A 132 8.94 8.32 7.98
CA GLN A 132 8.41 7.02 8.41
C GLN A 132 6.92 7.11 8.75
N ARG A 133 6.47 8.16 9.42
CA ARG A 133 5.05 8.39 9.71
C ARG A 133 4.24 8.63 8.44
N ILE A 134 4.77 9.40 7.49
CA ILE A 134 4.13 9.65 6.19
C ILE A 134 4.01 8.34 5.41
N PHE A 135 5.09 7.56 5.34
CA PHE A 135 5.13 6.25 4.68
C PHE A 135 4.07 5.31 5.28
N SER A 136 4.11 5.12 6.60
CA SER A 136 3.19 4.24 7.31
C SER A 136 1.72 4.61 7.10
N ALA A 137 1.39 5.90 7.21
CA ALA A 137 0.02 6.39 6.99
C ALA A 137 -0.43 6.22 5.52
N GLY A 138 0.48 6.42 4.56
CA GLY A 138 0.20 6.25 3.14
C GLY A 138 -0.05 4.79 2.75
N VAL A 139 0.80 3.88 3.21
CA VAL A 139 0.65 2.43 3.00
C VAL A 139 -0.64 1.94 3.66
N GLU A 140 -0.94 2.39 4.88
CA GLU A 140 -2.19 2.06 5.56
C GLU A 140 -3.42 2.47 4.75
N ALA A 141 -3.48 3.71 4.27
CA ALA A 141 -4.58 4.20 3.45
C ALA A 141 -4.73 3.39 2.15
N PHE A 142 -3.61 3.01 1.52
CA PHE A 142 -3.59 2.21 0.30
C PHE A 142 -4.08 0.77 0.54
N THR A 143 -3.68 0.15 1.65
CA THR A 143 -3.93 -1.27 1.93
C THR A 143 -5.21 -1.54 2.73
N ALA A 144 -5.86 -0.51 3.28
CA ALA A 144 -7.02 -0.64 4.18
C ALA A 144 -8.14 -1.50 3.59
N GLY A 145 -8.44 -1.35 2.28
CA GLY A 145 -9.43 -2.15 1.59
C GLY A 145 -9.07 -3.64 1.54
N ALA A 146 -7.81 -3.97 1.24
CA ALA A 146 -7.33 -5.36 1.21
C ALA A 146 -7.32 -5.98 2.61
N ALA A 147 -6.90 -5.21 3.63
CA ALA A 147 -6.91 -5.66 5.03
C ALA A 147 -8.34 -6.00 5.50
N ALA A 148 -9.33 -5.15 5.21
CA ALA A 148 -10.73 -5.42 5.52
C ALA A 148 -11.27 -6.64 4.76
N ALA A 149 -10.91 -6.79 3.48
CA ALA A 149 -11.35 -7.89 2.63
C ALA A 149 -10.77 -9.25 3.06
N LEU A 150 -9.52 -9.29 3.57
CA LEU A 150 -8.85 -10.54 3.95
C LEU A 150 -9.62 -11.30 5.02
N GLY A 151 -10.17 -10.61 6.03
CA GLY A 151 -10.98 -11.23 7.09
C GLY A 151 -12.28 -11.86 6.59
N SER A 152 -12.74 -11.51 5.38
CA SER A 152 -13.90 -12.11 4.73
C SER A 152 -13.50 -13.18 3.70
N ALA A 153 -12.33 -13.04 3.09
CA ALA A 153 -11.82 -13.99 2.09
C ALA A 153 -11.27 -15.27 2.71
N TYR A 154 -10.80 -15.21 3.96
CA TYR A 154 -10.28 -16.36 4.69
C TYR A 154 -11.01 -16.50 6.04
N ASP A 155 -11.39 -17.72 6.40
CA ASP A 155 -12.04 -18.02 7.69
C ASP A 155 -10.98 -18.30 8.78
N PHE A 156 -10.85 -17.37 9.72
CA PHE A 156 -9.95 -17.49 10.86
C PHE A 156 -10.57 -18.15 12.10
N SER A 157 -11.81 -18.61 12.04
CA SER A 157 -12.55 -19.10 13.22
C SER A 157 -11.93 -20.30 13.92
N SER A 158 -11.19 -21.15 13.19
CA SER A 158 -10.48 -22.32 13.70
C SER A 158 -9.09 -22.01 14.27
N HIS A 159 -8.60 -20.79 14.10
CA HIS A 159 -7.26 -20.37 14.50
C HIS A 159 -7.26 -19.64 15.86
N ARG A 160 -6.07 -19.54 16.47
CA ARG A 160 -5.87 -18.90 17.78
C ARG A 160 -4.79 -17.82 17.75
N GLN A 161 -3.70 -18.04 17.01
CA GLN A 161 -2.51 -17.20 16.98
C GLN A 161 -2.15 -16.83 15.55
N VAL A 162 -2.17 -15.54 15.25
CA VAL A 162 -1.80 -15.00 13.94
C VAL A 162 -0.47 -14.27 14.05
N LEU A 163 0.49 -14.62 13.20
CA LEU A 163 1.73 -13.85 13.00
C LEU A 163 1.58 -12.97 11.76
N ASP A 164 1.75 -11.68 11.91
CA ASP A 164 1.84 -10.72 10.80
C ASP A 164 3.30 -10.34 10.58
N ILE A 165 3.87 -10.85 9.50
CA ILE A 165 5.29 -10.73 9.15
C ILE A 165 5.49 -9.43 8.36
N ALA A 166 6.30 -8.51 8.88
CA ALA A 166 6.48 -7.16 8.34
C ALA A 166 5.13 -6.44 8.19
N GLY A 167 4.28 -6.54 9.23
CA GLY A 167 2.90 -6.08 9.19
C GLY A 167 2.72 -4.56 9.34
N GLY A 168 3.79 -3.76 9.29
CA GLY A 168 3.75 -2.30 9.33
C GLY A 168 3.10 -1.79 10.62
N THR A 169 2.00 -1.07 10.48
CA THR A 169 1.25 -0.53 11.63
C THR A 169 0.19 -1.50 12.18
N GLY A 170 0.13 -2.75 11.71
CA GLY A 170 -0.81 -3.77 12.16
C GLY A 170 -2.20 -3.69 11.54
N SER A 171 -2.35 -3.05 10.37
CA SER A 171 -3.66 -2.85 9.71
C SER A 171 -4.39 -4.16 9.44
N PHE A 172 -3.69 -5.19 8.98
CA PHE A 172 -4.25 -6.52 8.72
C PHE A 172 -4.67 -7.20 10.02
N LEU A 173 -3.82 -7.17 11.05
CA LEU A 173 -4.17 -7.71 12.37
C LEU A 173 -5.41 -7.04 12.96
N ILE A 174 -5.46 -5.71 13.00
CA ILE A 174 -6.59 -4.96 13.54
C ILE A 174 -7.89 -5.38 12.81
N ALA A 175 -7.89 -5.42 11.48
CA ALA A 175 -9.06 -5.78 10.70
C ALA A 175 -9.53 -7.23 10.97
N ILE A 176 -8.61 -8.18 11.07
CA ILE A 176 -8.90 -9.59 11.36
C ILE A 176 -9.38 -9.76 12.80
N LEU A 177 -8.67 -9.20 13.77
CA LEU A 177 -9.01 -9.31 15.19
C LEU A 177 -10.35 -8.67 15.53
N ARG A 178 -10.74 -7.61 14.82
CA ARG A 178 -12.07 -6.99 14.95
C ARG A 178 -13.18 -7.96 14.57
N ARG A 179 -12.97 -8.76 13.52
CA ARG A 179 -13.92 -9.75 13.05
C ARG A 179 -13.90 -11.06 13.86
N TYR A 180 -12.73 -11.43 14.39
CA TYR A 180 -12.52 -12.68 15.12
C TYR A 180 -12.04 -12.41 16.56
N PRO A 181 -12.97 -12.21 17.53
CA PRO A 181 -12.61 -11.73 18.87
C PRO A 181 -11.77 -12.70 19.71
N THR A 182 -11.73 -13.98 19.35
CA THR A 182 -10.96 -15.02 20.08
C THR A 182 -9.52 -15.14 19.62
N LEU A 183 -9.15 -14.46 18.52
CA LEU A 183 -7.78 -14.46 18.00
C LEU A 183 -6.88 -13.53 18.80
N HIS A 184 -5.60 -13.92 18.87
CA HIS A 184 -4.49 -13.07 19.30
C HIS A 184 -3.51 -12.91 18.12
N GLY A 185 -2.86 -11.75 18.06
CA GLY A 185 -1.91 -11.43 17.01
C GLY A 185 -0.52 -11.19 17.55
N THR A 186 0.48 -11.51 16.75
CA THR A 186 1.85 -11.05 16.91
C THR A 186 2.23 -10.26 15.68
N LEU A 187 2.63 -9.02 15.87
CA LEU A 187 3.21 -8.17 14.82
C LEU A 187 4.73 -8.29 14.90
N PHE A 188 5.37 -8.77 13.84
CA PHE A 188 6.84 -8.81 13.72
C PHE A 188 7.27 -7.77 12.70
N GLU A 189 8.09 -6.77 13.13
CA GLU A 189 8.39 -5.64 12.27
C GLU A 189 9.71 -4.95 12.70
N LEU A 190 10.31 -4.15 11.83
CA LEU A 190 11.50 -3.35 12.12
C LEU A 190 11.26 -2.37 13.28
N PRO A 191 12.29 -2.06 14.10
CA PRO A 191 12.13 -1.23 15.31
C PRO A 191 11.45 0.13 15.04
N GLY A 192 11.80 0.81 13.93
CA GLY A 192 11.21 2.11 13.58
C GLY A 192 9.70 2.02 13.30
N ALA A 193 9.25 0.98 12.60
CA ALA A 193 7.84 0.75 12.30
C ALA A 193 7.10 0.24 13.56
N CYS A 194 7.74 -0.56 14.42
CA CYS A 194 7.17 -0.99 15.71
C CYS A 194 6.79 0.18 16.61
N ALA A 195 7.57 1.27 16.62
CA ALA A 195 7.23 2.46 17.39
C ALA A 195 5.89 3.06 16.94
N VAL A 196 5.69 3.21 15.63
CA VAL A 196 4.43 3.72 15.04
C VAL A 196 3.29 2.73 15.29
N ALA A 197 3.54 1.43 15.15
CA ALA A 197 2.55 0.38 15.40
C ALA A 197 2.03 0.40 16.84
N ARG A 198 2.92 0.52 17.84
CA ARG A 198 2.53 0.60 19.26
C ARG A 198 1.64 1.81 19.54
N GLU A 199 1.97 2.98 18.97
CA GLU A 199 1.14 4.18 19.14
C GLU A 199 -0.28 3.99 18.56
N ARG A 200 -0.38 3.32 17.42
CA ARG A 200 -1.65 3.01 16.80
C ARG A 200 -2.44 1.97 17.57
N LEU A 201 -1.81 0.83 17.88
CA LEU A 201 -2.45 -0.28 18.60
C LEU A 201 -2.97 0.17 19.98
N ALA A 202 -2.30 1.11 20.65
CA ALA A 202 -2.77 1.68 21.91
C ALA A 202 -4.11 2.44 21.78
N ARG A 203 -4.51 2.84 20.58
CA ARG A 203 -5.79 3.55 20.31
C ARG A 203 -6.90 2.63 19.82
N GLU A 204 -6.57 1.36 19.52
CA GLU A 204 -7.50 0.37 18.98
C GLU A 204 -7.90 -0.65 20.05
N PRO A 205 -9.19 -0.99 20.20
CA PRO A 205 -9.63 -2.02 21.16
C PRO A 205 -8.95 -3.38 20.93
N GLU A 206 -8.66 -3.71 19.68
CA GLU A 206 -7.97 -4.94 19.28
C GLU A 206 -6.52 -4.99 19.72
N GLY A 207 -5.90 -3.83 19.94
CA GLY A 207 -4.48 -3.70 20.30
C GLY A 207 -4.10 -4.46 21.59
N ALA A 208 -5.02 -4.59 22.55
CA ALA A 208 -4.81 -5.40 23.76
C ALA A 208 -4.53 -6.89 23.48
N ARG A 209 -4.85 -7.37 22.25
CA ARG A 209 -4.64 -8.76 21.82
C ARG A 209 -3.47 -8.90 20.85
N VAL A 210 -2.64 -7.85 20.69
CA VAL A 210 -1.49 -7.83 19.77
C VAL A 210 -0.19 -7.68 20.55
N ALA A 211 0.70 -8.67 20.43
CA ALA A 211 2.09 -8.56 20.85
C ALA A 211 2.91 -7.91 19.71
N VAL A 212 3.79 -6.96 20.04
CA VAL A 212 4.69 -6.33 19.06
C VAL A 212 6.11 -6.81 19.32
N VAL A 213 6.69 -7.49 18.36
CA VAL A 213 8.05 -8.05 18.37
C VAL A 213 8.90 -7.34 17.34
N GLU A 214 10.02 -6.78 17.78
CA GLU A 214 10.98 -6.12 16.88
C GLU A 214 11.91 -7.14 16.25
N GLY A 215 12.15 -7.02 14.96
CA GLY A 215 13.10 -7.85 14.23
C GLY A 215 13.14 -7.56 12.73
N ASP A 216 14.18 -8.03 12.10
CA ASP A 216 14.40 -7.95 10.65
C ASP A 216 14.10 -9.32 10.02
N VAL A 217 13.12 -9.37 9.12
CA VAL A 217 12.70 -10.60 8.43
C VAL A 217 13.85 -11.30 7.70
N LEU A 218 14.89 -10.57 7.28
CA LEU A 218 16.03 -11.12 6.60
C LEU A 218 17.10 -11.67 7.56
N ARG A 219 17.22 -11.11 8.76
CA ARG A 219 18.30 -11.42 9.71
C ARG A 219 17.85 -12.29 10.87
N ASP A 220 16.70 -11.97 11.45
CA ASP A 220 16.23 -12.57 12.69
C ASP A 220 15.33 -13.79 12.47
N ALA A 221 15.17 -14.61 13.48
CA ALA A 221 14.20 -15.70 13.49
C ALA A 221 12.79 -15.13 13.69
N LEU A 222 11.81 -15.73 13.02
CA LEU A 222 10.41 -15.36 13.25
C LEU A 222 9.89 -15.98 14.55
N PRO A 223 8.97 -15.32 15.26
CA PRO A 223 8.26 -15.90 16.41
C PRO A 223 7.56 -17.21 16.01
N ASP A 224 7.64 -18.21 16.86
CA ASP A 224 7.04 -19.52 16.69
C ASP A 224 5.63 -19.62 17.33
N SER A 225 5.02 -20.80 17.25
CA SER A 225 3.74 -21.12 17.88
C SER A 225 2.52 -20.41 17.30
N HIS A 226 2.58 -20.06 16.01
CA HIS A 226 1.44 -19.48 15.28
C HIS A 226 0.82 -20.51 14.33
N ASP A 227 -0.51 -20.51 14.26
CA ASP A 227 -1.29 -21.41 13.40
C ASP A 227 -1.70 -20.74 12.08
N VAL A 228 -1.56 -19.41 11.98
CA VAL A 228 -1.67 -18.62 10.75
C VAL A 228 -0.53 -17.62 10.67
N LEU A 229 0.11 -17.53 9.52
CA LEU A 229 1.11 -16.53 9.20
C LEU A 229 0.61 -15.68 8.02
N ILE A 230 0.76 -14.36 8.14
CA ILE A 230 0.41 -13.40 7.09
C ILE A 230 1.71 -12.72 6.65
N ALA A 231 1.94 -12.65 5.35
CA ALA A 231 2.96 -11.82 4.74
C ALA A 231 2.25 -10.93 3.71
N ALA A 232 1.90 -9.73 4.14
CA ALA A 232 1.13 -8.79 3.34
C ALA A 232 2.00 -7.63 2.89
N ASN A 233 2.08 -7.42 1.56
CA ASN A 233 2.85 -6.33 0.94
C ASN A 233 4.34 -6.31 1.31
N ILE A 234 4.93 -7.47 1.54
CA ILE A 234 6.37 -7.64 1.79
C ILE A 234 7.08 -8.36 0.64
N ILE A 235 6.39 -9.29 -0.02
CA ILE A 235 6.96 -10.12 -1.09
C ILE A 235 7.52 -9.26 -2.22
N HIS A 236 6.79 -8.25 -2.63
CA HIS A 236 7.21 -7.33 -3.68
C HIS A 236 8.39 -6.42 -3.28
N GLY A 237 8.68 -6.30 -1.98
CA GLY A 237 9.81 -5.52 -1.45
C GLY A 237 11.15 -6.26 -1.49
N LEU A 238 11.13 -7.56 -1.72
CA LEU A 238 12.28 -8.45 -1.61
C LEU A 238 12.66 -9.05 -2.97
N SER A 239 13.95 -9.42 -3.13
CA SER A 239 14.38 -10.24 -4.27
C SER A 239 13.80 -11.64 -4.20
N ALA A 240 13.83 -12.38 -5.31
CA ALA A 240 13.40 -13.78 -5.36
C ALA A 240 14.15 -14.65 -4.32
N ALA A 241 15.46 -14.44 -4.15
CA ALA A 241 16.27 -15.16 -3.17
C ALA A 241 15.86 -14.86 -1.73
N HIS A 242 15.59 -13.59 -1.42
CA HIS A 242 15.11 -13.17 -0.09
C HIS A 242 13.68 -13.67 0.18
N ASN A 243 12.81 -13.74 -0.83
CA ASN A 243 11.49 -14.34 -0.70
C ASN A 243 11.58 -15.83 -0.34
N VAL A 244 12.44 -16.60 -1.00
CA VAL A 244 12.68 -18.01 -0.63
C VAL A 244 13.20 -18.12 0.81
N ALA A 245 14.14 -17.26 1.22
CA ALA A 245 14.66 -17.25 2.59
C ALA A 245 13.58 -16.91 3.61
N LEU A 246 12.75 -15.90 3.35
CA LEU A 246 11.60 -15.52 4.20
C LEU A 246 10.61 -16.68 4.36
N LEU A 247 10.21 -17.31 3.24
CA LEU A 247 9.28 -18.43 3.25
C LEU A 247 9.82 -19.66 3.96
N ALA A 248 11.14 -19.91 3.88
CA ALA A 248 11.81 -20.95 4.63
C ALA A 248 11.80 -20.67 6.15
N LYS A 249 12.06 -19.41 6.56
CA LYS A 249 11.94 -18.99 7.98
C LYS A 249 10.49 -19.12 8.48
N ALA A 250 9.53 -18.66 7.68
CA ALA A 250 8.11 -18.80 7.99
C ALA A 250 7.71 -20.28 8.15
N ARG A 251 8.27 -21.17 7.32
CA ARG A 251 8.02 -22.61 7.45
C ARG A 251 8.66 -23.21 8.71
N ALA A 252 9.84 -22.74 9.09
CA ALA A 252 10.54 -23.22 10.29
C ALA A 252 9.80 -22.81 11.59
N SER A 253 9.15 -21.64 11.63
CA SER A 253 8.38 -21.17 12.77
C SER A 253 6.94 -21.72 12.82
N ALA A 254 6.45 -22.30 11.73
CA ALA A 254 5.06 -22.77 11.61
C ALA A 254 4.91 -24.23 12.06
N ALA A 255 3.83 -24.53 12.79
CA ALA A 255 3.41 -25.89 13.05
C ALA A 255 2.97 -26.58 11.75
N THR A 256 3.02 -27.93 11.73
CA THR A 256 2.44 -28.71 10.63
C THR A 256 0.95 -28.39 10.49
N GLY A 257 0.49 -28.12 9.27
CA GLY A 257 -0.89 -27.75 9.00
C GLY A 257 -1.19 -26.26 9.21
N ALA A 258 -0.23 -25.46 9.67
CA ALA A 258 -0.39 -24.00 9.75
C ALA A 258 -0.67 -23.40 8.36
N ARG A 259 -1.32 -22.24 8.34
CA ARG A 259 -1.64 -21.52 7.09
C ARG A 259 -0.68 -20.37 6.87
N LEU A 260 -0.32 -20.16 5.62
CA LEU A 260 0.40 -18.98 5.16
C LEU A 260 -0.47 -18.21 4.16
N LEU A 261 -0.64 -16.93 4.40
CA LEU A 261 -1.43 -16.01 3.59
C LEU A 261 -0.49 -14.98 2.98
N LEU A 262 -0.19 -15.09 1.68
CA LEU A 262 0.61 -14.12 0.93
C LEU A 262 -0.32 -13.12 0.26
N VAL A 263 -0.40 -11.90 0.77
CA VAL A 263 -1.22 -10.83 0.20
C VAL A 263 -0.34 -9.89 -0.59
N ASP A 264 -0.55 -9.81 -1.90
CA ASP A 264 0.25 -8.94 -2.77
C ASP A 264 -0.45 -8.64 -4.10
N LEU A 265 0.25 -7.92 -4.98
CA LEU A 265 -0.08 -7.65 -6.37
C LEU A 265 0.57 -8.73 -7.25
N TRP A 266 -0.18 -9.77 -7.55
CA TRP A 266 0.33 -10.89 -8.36
C TRP A 266 0.07 -10.66 -9.83
N MET A 267 1.11 -10.67 -10.65
CA MET A 267 1.01 -10.60 -12.10
C MET A 267 0.51 -11.93 -12.71
N ASP A 268 -0.01 -11.85 -13.90
CA ASP A 268 -0.25 -12.99 -14.76
C ASP A 268 1.06 -13.47 -15.44
N PRO A 269 1.07 -14.63 -16.11
CA PRO A 269 2.26 -15.15 -16.79
C PRO A 269 2.84 -14.24 -17.88
N SER A 270 2.07 -13.28 -18.40
CA SER A 270 2.58 -12.31 -19.39
C SER A 270 3.42 -11.20 -18.76
N HIS A 271 3.41 -11.06 -17.43
CA HIS A 271 4.01 -9.98 -16.65
C HIS A 271 3.51 -8.58 -17.01
N THR A 272 2.32 -8.49 -17.63
CA THR A 272 1.73 -7.22 -18.07
C THR A 272 0.36 -6.93 -17.44
N GLN A 273 -0.23 -7.90 -16.74
CA GLN A 273 -1.54 -7.79 -16.12
C GLN A 273 -1.51 -8.17 -14.63
N PRO A 274 -2.27 -7.48 -13.81
CA PRO A 274 -3.02 -6.25 -14.11
C PRO A 274 -2.06 -5.08 -14.38
N PRO A 275 -2.44 -4.06 -15.19
CA PRO A 275 -1.52 -3.00 -15.62
C PRO A 275 -0.85 -2.22 -14.48
N ALA A 276 -1.48 -2.16 -13.32
CA ALA A 276 -0.91 -1.51 -12.14
C ALA A 276 0.34 -2.26 -11.61
N ALA A 277 0.40 -3.58 -11.71
CA ALA A 277 1.47 -4.37 -11.11
C ALA A 277 2.86 -4.09 -11.74
N PRO A 278 3.05 -4.12 -13.07
CA PRO A 278 4.35 -3.76 -13.65
C PRO A 278 4.73 -2.29 -13.42
N LEU A 279 3.78 -1.36 -13.31
CA LEU A 279 4.08 0.03 -12.92
C LEU A 279 4.56 0.10 -11.47
N MET A 280 3.93 -0.63 -10.56
CA MET A 280 4.35 -0.73 -9.16
C MET A 280 5.72 -1.42 -8.99
N SER A 281 6.18 -2.24 -9.95
CA SER A 281 7.55 -2.79 -9.90
C SER A 281 8.62 -1.69 -9.89
N GLY A 282 8.40 -0.59 -10.60
CA GLY A 282 9.28 0.59 -10.53
C GLY A 282 9.28 1.23 -9.14
N GLU A 283 8.09 1.34 -8.51
CA GLU A 283 7.94 1.84 -7.13
C GLU A 283 8.72 0.97 -6.13
N PHE A 284 8.55 -0.35 -6.21
CA PHE A 284 9.24 -1.28 -5.32
C PHE A 284 10.75 -1.21 -5.51
N LEU A 285 11.22 -1.18 -6.76
CA LEU A 285 12.63 -1.08 -7.08
C LEU A 285 13.27 0.20 -6.52
N VAL A 286 12.63 1.37 -6.68
CA VAL A 286 13.21 2.64 -6.20
C VAL A 286 13.11 2.81 -4.67
N HIS A 287 12.26 2.02 -4.00
CA HIS A 287 12.10 2.04 -2.55
C HIS A 287 12.98 1.01 -1.83
N THR A 288 13.11 -0.19 -2.36
CA THR A 288 13.82 -1.29 -1.67
C THR A 288 15.18 -1.60 -2.29
N GLY A 289 15.39 -1.20 -3.53
CA GLY A 289 16.61 -1.49 -4.27
C GLY A 289 16.62 -2.85 -4.98
N GLU A 290 15.73 -3.79 -4.61
CA GLU A 290 15.68 -5.15 -5.16
C GLU A 290 14.27 -5.64 -5.48
N GLY A 291 13.23 -4.92 -5.04
CA GLY A 291 11.84 -5.32 -5.15
C GLY A 291 11.25 -5.20 -6.55
N GLN A 292 10.23 -6.00 -6.79
CA GLN A 292 9.39 -5.94 -7.98
C GLN A 292 8.04 -6.63 -7.72
N ALA A 293 7.04 -6.42 -8.57
CA ALA A 293 5.87 -7.29 -8.59
C ALA A 293 6.25 -8.65 -9.20
N TYR A 294 5.68 -9.71 -8.67
CA TYR A 294 5.97 -11.09 -9.09
C TYR A 294 4.74 -11.74 -9.71
N ALA A 295 4.96 -12.73 -10.56
CA ALA A 295 3.89 -13.56 -11.07
C ALA A 295 3.48 -14.64 -10.03
N GLU A 296 2.27 -15.17 -10.18
CA GLU A 296 1.78 -16.23 -9.31
C GLU A 296 2.66 -17.48 -9.38
N GLU A 297 3.21 -17.78 -10.56
CA GLU A 297 4.11 -18.89 -10.80
C GLU A 297 5.43 -18.77 -10.03
N ASP A 298 5.94 -17.57 -9.82
CA ASP A 298 7.11 -17.33 -8.98
C ASP A 298 6.83 -17.78 -7.54
N ALA A 299 5.68 -17.36 -7.01
CA ALA A 299 5.24 -17.76 -5.66
C ALA A 299 5.05 -19.28 -5.56
N ASP A 300 4.49 -19.92 -6.59
CA ASP A 300 4.30 -21.38 -6.64
C ASP A 300 5.64 -22.10 -6.54
N GLY A 301 6.65 -21.63 -7.26
CA GLY A 301 8.01 -22.17 -7.21
C GLY A 301 8.65 -22.03 -5.83
N TRP A 302 8.52 -20.87 -5.19
CA TRP A 302 9.09 -20.62 -3.85
C TRP A 302 8.37 -21.41 -2.75
N LEU A 303 7.05 -21.49 -2.82
CA LEU A 303 6.25 -22.30 -1.88
C LEU A 303 6.66 -23.77 -1.93
N ALA A 304 6.81 -24.34 -3.14
CA ALA A 304 7.26 -25.72 -3.31
C ALA A 304 8.67 -25.95 -2.73
N GLN A 305 9.62 -25.04 -2.98
CA GLN A 305 10.99 -25.12 -2.44
C GLN A 305 11.04 -25.08 -0.92
N THR A 306 10.10 -24.38 -0.28
CA THR A 306 10.08 -24.11 1.17
C THR A 306 9.07 -24.96 1.93
N ARG A 307 8.56 -26.05 1.31
CA ARG A 307 7.61 -27.00 1.90
C ARG A 307 6.28 -26.35 2.36
N TRP A 308 5.78 -25.43 1.54
CA TRP A 308 4.43 -24.95 1.60
C TRP A 308 3.65 -25.52 0.42
N ARG A 309 2.45 -26.03 0.68
CA ARG A 309 1.53 -26.49 -0.37
C ARG A 309 0.50 -25.40 -0.66
N LYS A 310 0.54 -24.82 -1.85
CA LYS A 310 -0.49 -23.89 -2.29
C LYS A 310 -1.85 -24.57 -2.31
N LEU A 311 -2.85 -23.90 -1.77
CA LEU A 311 -4.24 -24.36 -1.77
C LEU A 311 -5.07 -23.64 -2.83
N LYS A 312 -4.98 -22.30 -2.85
CA LYS A 312 -5.74 -21.45 -3.79
C LYS A 312 -5.20 -20.01 -3.78
N ARG A 313 -5.60 -19.24 -4.80
CA ARG A 313 -5.55 -17.78 -4.82
C ARG A 313 -6.96 -17.22 -4.80
N GLN A 314 -7.18 -16.12 -4.09
CA GLN A 314 -8.45 -15.40 -4.03
C GLN A 314 -8.23 -13.89 -4.24
N PRO A 315 -9.08 -13.23 -5.07
CA PRO A 315 -9.05 -11.77 -5.19
C PRO A 315 -9.48 -11.13 -3.86
N LEU A 316 -8.88 -9.98 -3.58
CA LEU A 316 -9.29 -9.07 -2.51
C LEU A 316 -9.89 -7.80 -3.13
N THR A 317 -9.48 -6.62 -2.67
CA THR A 317 -9.94 -5.34 -3.24
C THR A 317 -8.91 -4.78 -4.22
N GLY A 318 -9.36 -4.14 -5.28
CA GLY A 318 -8.49 -3.58 -6.31
C GLY A 318 -7.63 -4.67 -6.97
N PRO A 319 -6.33 -4.43 -7.19
CA PRO A 319 -5.44 -5.41 -7.82
C PRO A 319 -4.88 -6.45 -6.84
N ALA A 320 -5.13 -6.31 -5.53
CA ALA A 320 -4.60 -7.22 -4.51
C ALA A 320 -5.32 -8.57 -4.52
N SER A 321 -4.56 -9.63 -4.25
CA SER A 321 -5.12 -10.96 -4.00
C SER A 321 -4.28 -11.71 -2.97
N VAL A 322 -4.87 -12.74 -2.34
CA VAL A 322 -4.20 -13.60 -1.37
C VAL A 322 -3.94 -14.97 -1.96
N ILE A 323 -2.70 -15.44 -1.89
CA ILE A 323 -2.32 -16.84 -2.08
C ILE A 323 -2.33 -17.50 -0.71
N ILE A 324 -3.10 -18.59 -0.60
CA ILE A 324 -3.25 -19.36 0.63
C ILE A 324 -2.47 -20.66 0.47
N ALA A 325 -1.56 -20.93 1.42
CA ALA A 325 -0.78 -22.15 1.46
C ALA A 325 -0.85 -22.84 2.83
N GLU A 326 -0.47 -24.09 2.88
CA GLU A 326 -0.44 -24.96 4.07
C GLU A 326 0.95 -25.51 4.30
N ALA A 327 1.38 -25.54 5.55
CA ALA A 327 2.66 -26.14 5.97
C ALA A 327 2.59 -27.67 5.85
N VAL A 328 3.51 -28.27 5.06
CA VAL A 328 3.61 -29.72 4.85
C VAL A 328 4.92 -30.30 5.37
#